data_01a53b5a5ee494e10c8f1a253f327129
#
_entry.id   01a53b5a5ee494e10c8f1a253f327129
#
_cell.length_a   1.000
_cell.length_b   1.000
_cell.length_c   1.000
_cell.angle_alpha   90.00
_cell.angle_beta   90.00
_cell.angle_gamma   90.00
#
_symmetry.space_group_name_H-M   'P 1'
#
loop_
_entity.id
_entity.type
_entity.pdbx_description
1 polymer ?
#
loop_
_entity_poly.entity_id
_entity_poly.type
_entity_poly.pdbx_seq_one_letter_code
_entity_poly.pdbx_strand_id
1 'polypeptide(L)'
;MGSPTSGNTTSRRGRPRAEDSPASSDEILLAALRAFATRGYDGTSVRELNQQLGVSHNLLNRRFGSKEQLWRATVDRWMGEVVAELAAEIPDDEGDPLETLRRLIVRFIDVQARRPELARLMNIESSIDGPRLRYLFDKFIGPWAAVGDRLIKELVAAGRIRALPPGTLFFLVAYGGAGMAAHPPFAKMVGVADPTDPAVIHAHAVAVADLVLTPPSTQT
;
A
#
# COMPACT_ATOMS: atom_id res chain seq x y z
N MET A 1 3.67 68.89 -39.95
CA MET A 1 4.36 68.62 -38.67
C MET A 1 3.39 67.99 -37.73
N GLY A 2 3.53 66.75 -37.45
CA GLY A 2 2.66 66.01 -36.54
C GLY A 2 3.19 64.56 -36.47
N SER A 3 3.98 64.24 -35.42
CA SER A 3 4.55 62.95 -35.19
C SER A 3 3.48 61.96 -34.68
N PRO A 4 3.55 60.66 -35.06
CA PRO A 4 2.65 59.66 -34.47
C PRO A 4 3.29 59.06 -33.20
N THR A 5 2.51 59.00 -32.19
CA THR A 5 2.75 58.38 -30.88
C THR A 5 2.76 56.86 -31.00
N SER A 6 3.88 56.26 -30.57
CA SER A 6 4.12 54.83 -30.51
C SER A 6 3.30 54.24 -29.35
N GLY A 7 2.31 53.38 -29.63
CA GLY A 7 1.55 52.63 -28.66
C GLY A 7 2.33 51.36 -28.22
N ASN A 8 2.78 51.35 -26.97
CA ASN A 8 3.43 50.21 -26.34
C ASN A 8 2.36 49.18 -25.87
N THR A 9 2.16 48.12 -26.62
CA THR A 9 1.32 46.99 -26.26
C THR A 9 2.07 46.08 -25.30
N THR A 10 1.89 46.28 -24.00
CA THR A 10 2.32 45.34 -22.98
C THR A 10 1.52 44.04 -23.11
N SER A 11 2.14 43.02 -23.66
CA SER A 11 1.64 41.66 -23.66
C SER A 11 1.41 41.18 -22.21
N ARG A 12 0.13 41.10 -21.78
CA ARG A 12 -0.24 40.41 -20.54
C ARG A 12 0.06 38.93 -20.69
N ARG A 13 1.16 38.48 -20.04
CA ARG A 13 1.40 37.06 -19.80
C ARG A 13 0.21 36.51 -19.05
N GLY A 14 -0.61 35.71 -19.74
CA GLY A 14 -1.74 34.97 -19.15
C GLY A 14 -1.24 34.09 -18.04
N ARG A 15 -2.03 34.02 -16.95
CA ARG A 15 -1.84 33.06 -15.86
C ARG A 15 -1.77 31.66 -16.46
N PRO A 16 -0.75 30.82 -16.13
CA PRO A 16 -0.70 29.45 -16.62
C PRO A 16 -2.02 28.73 -16.32
N ARG A 17 -2.58 28.03 -17.30
CA ARG A 17 -3.77 27.20 -17.10
C ARG A 17 -3.43 26.11 -16.10
N ALA A 18 -4.40 25.66 -15.30
CA ALA A 18 -4.24 24.58 -14.31
C ALA A 18 -3.69 23.28 -14.93
N GLU A 19 -3.83 23.10 -16.24
CA GLU A 19 -3.29 22.00 -17.06
C GLU A 19 -1.75 22.08 -17.26
N ASP A 20 -1.12 23.23 -17.01
CA ASP A 20 0.33 23.42 -17.13
C ASP A 20 1.09 23.25 -15.80
N SER A 21 0.40 22.86 -14.72
CA SER A 21 1.05 22.60 -13.43
C SER A 21 1.77 21.24 -13.50
N PRO A 22 3.08 21.16 -13.20
CA PRO A 22 3.77 19.88 -13.20
C PRO A 22 3.12 18.95 -12.19
N ALA A 23 2.91 17.68 -12.57
CA ALA A 23 2.31 16.65 -11.72
C ALA A 23 2.89 16.67 -10.29
N SER A 24 2.02 16.62 -9.29
CA SER A 24 2.42 16.59 -7.88
C SER A 24 3.24 15.34 -7.56
N SER A 25 3.95 15.33 -6.43
CA SER A 25 4.69 14.14 -5.99
C SER A 25 3.79 12.93 -5.83
N ASP A 26 2.61 13.11 -5.23
CA ASP A 26 1.67 12.02 -4.98
C ASP A 26 1.08 11.46 -6.28
N GLU A 27 0.77 12.31 -7.28
CA GLU A 27 0.34 11.84 -8.61
C GLU A 27 1.42 11.02 -9.32
N ILE A 28 2.68 11.47 -9.26
CA ILE A 28 3.81 10.73 -9.83
C ILE A 28 3.99 9.39 -9.12
N LEU A 29 4.00 9.38 -7.78
CA LEU A 29 4.21 8.17 -7.00
C LEU A 29 3.03 7.20 -7.14
N LEU A 30 1.79 7.68 -7.32
CA LEU A 30 0.65 6.82 -7.61
C LEU A 30 0.75 6.19 -9.01
N ALA A 31 1.15 6.97 -10.03
CA ALA A 31 1.39 6.44 -11.37
C ALA A 31 2.53 5.41 -11.38
N ALA A 32 3.60 5.67 -10.63
CA ALA A 32 4.72 4.75 -10.45
C ALA A 32 4.27 3.46 -9.75
N LEU A 33 3.49 3.55 -8.66
CA LEU A 33 2.91 2.39 -7.97
C LEU A 33 2.11 1.50 -8.93
N ARG A 34 1.20 2.09 -9.71
CA ARG A 34 0.39 1.37 -10.72
C ARG A 34 1.26 0.68 -11.77
N ALA A 35 2.30 1.36 -12.25
CA ALA A 35 3.21 0.80 -13.24
C ALA A 35 4.01 -0.38 -12.67
N PHE A 36 4.60 -0.23 -11.49
CA PHE A 36 5.34 -1.30 -10.81
C PHE A 36 4.44 -2.49 -10.43
N ALA A 37 3.22 -2.22 -9.99
CA ALA A 37 2.23 -3.25 -9.65
C ALA A 37 1.70 -4.03 -10.86
N THR A 38 1.80 -3.48 -12.07
CA THR A 38 1.29 -4.10 -13.30
C THR A 38 2.38 -4.80 -14.10
N ARG A 39 3.55 -4.16 -14.23
CA ARG A 39 4.66 -4.60 -15.11
C ARG A 39 5.88 -5.11 -14.35
N GLY A 40 5.85 -5.04 -13.03
CA GLY A 40 7.03 -5.29 -12.18
C GLY A 40 8.07 -4.19 -12.32
N TYR A 41 9.15 -4.32 -11.54
CA TYR A 41 10.23 -3.36 -11.59
C TYR A 41 10.88 -3.33 -12.98
N ASP A 42 11.31 -4.47 -13.52
CA ASP A 42 12.07 -4.52 -14.78
C ASP A 42 11.25 -4.06 -15.99
N GLY A 43 9.96 -4.41 -16.05
CA GLY A 43 9.03 -4.01 -17.11
C GLY A 43 8.56 -2.56 -17.04
N THR A 44 8.91 -1.78 -16.01
CA THR A 44 8.52 -0.37 -15.89
C THR A 44 9.58 0.54 -16.49
N SER A 45 9.18 1.45 -17.38
CA SER A 45 10.04 2.45 -18.00
C SER A 45 9.76 3.86 -17.45
N VAL A 46 10.79 4.52 -16.90
CA VAL A 46 10.70 5.92 -16.41
C VAL A 46 10.34 6.87 -17.56
N ARG A 47 10.81 6.58 -18.79
CA ARG A 47 10.47 7.37 -19.97
C ARG A 47 8.97 7.28 -20.30
N GLU A 48 8.39 6.07 -20.24
CA GLU A 48 6.96 5.88 -20.47
C GLU A 48 6.12 6.54 -19.37
N LEU A 49 6.57 6.49 -18.12
CA LEU A 49 5.91 7.20 -17.02
C LEU A 49 5.89 8.72 -17.25
N ASN A 50 7.01 9.32 -17.70
CA ASN A 50 7.01 10.74 -18.08
C ASN A 50 5.98 11.05 -19.18
N GLN A 51 5.86 10.18 -20.19
CA GLN A 51 4.90 10.33 -21.29
C GLN A 51 3.45 10.21 -20.79
N GLN A 52 3.15 9.21 -19.96
CA GLN A 52 1.82 9.00 -19.38
C GLN A 52 1.37 10.16 -18.49
N LEU A 53 2.30 10.77 -17.79
CA LEU A 53 2.04 11.93 -16.93
C LEU A 53 2.00 13.26 -17.69
N GLY A 54 2.29 13.25 -19.00
CA GLY A 54 2.35 14.48 -19.80
C GLY A 54 3.45 15.46 -19.37
N VAL A 55 4.51 14.97 -18.71
CA VAL A 55 5.60 15.80 -18.19
C VAL A 55 6.87 15.71 -19.04
N SER A 56 7.81 16.63 -18.82
CA SER A 56 9.06 16.65 -19.56
C SER A 56 9.87 15.35 -19.39
N HIS A 57 10.59 14.94 -20.43
CA HIS A 57 11.33 13.66 -20.50
C HIS A 57 12.27 13.38 -19.31
N ASN A 58 12.74 14.42 -18.64
CA ASN A 58 13.69 14.31 -17.54
C ASN A 58 13.10 14.68 -16.17
N LEU A 59 11.78 14.91 -16.05
CA LEU A 59 11.20 15.37 -14.78
C LEU A 59 11.40 14.35 -13.67
N LEU A 60 11.06 13.09 -13.91
CA LEU A 60 11.20 12.05 -12.90
C LEU A 60 12.67 11.83 -12.51
N ASN A 61 13.58 11.82 -13.49
CA ASN A 61 15.02 11.67 -13.21
C ASN A 61 15.57 12.85 -12.40
N ARG A 62 15.15 14.09 -12.70
CA ARG A 62 15.55 15.26 -11.90
C ARG A 62 14.99 15.25 -10.49
N ARG A 63 13.78 14.72 -10.31
CA ARG A 63 13.06 14.77 -9.03
C ARG A 63 13.42 13.61 -8.12
N PHE A 64 13.56 12.42 -8.67
CA PHE A 64 13.77 11.18 -7.92
C PHE A 64 15.14 10.53 -8.18
N GLY A 65 15.89 10.97 -9.19
CA GLY A 65 17.18 10.40 -9.56
C GLY A 65 17.02 9.17 -10.47
N SER A 66 17.28 7.98 -9.95
CA SER A 66 17.19 6.71 -10.69
C SER A 66 15.82 6.06 -10.60
N LYS A 67 15.57 5.05 -11.47
CA LYS A 67 14.38 4.18 -11.38
C LYS A 67 14.26 3.50 -10.00
N GLU A 68 15.39 3.10 -9.42
CA GLU A 68 15.42 2.50 -8.09
C GLU A 68 15.01 3.51 -7.01
N GLN A 69 15.50 4.74 -7.08
CA GLN A 69 15.11 5.80 -6.16
C GLN A 69 13.63 6.18 -6.30
N LEU A 70 13.10 6.21 -7.53
CA LEU A 70 11.66 6.36 -7.76
C LEU A 70 10.87 5.21 -7.15
N TRP A 71 11.32 3.95 -7.32
CA TRP A 71 10.68 2.78 -6.71
C TRP A 71 10.71 2.88 -5.18
N ARG A 72 11.84 3.21 -4.57
CA ARG A 72 11.96 3.41 -3.12
C ARG A 72 11.04 4.51 -2.62
N ALA A 73 11.03 5.68 -3.27
CA ALA A 73 10.12 6.76 -2.92
C ALA A 73 8.64 6.35 -3.02
N THR A 74 8.31 5.49 -4.02
CA THR A 74 6.96 4.96 -4.19
C THR A 74 6.56 4.05 -3.04
N VAL A 75 7.38 3.08 -2.69
CA VAL A 75 7.07 2.17 -1.58
C VAL A 75 7.12 2.88 -0.23
N ASP A 76 8.04 3.82 -0.05
CA ASP A 76 8.14 4.63 1.17
C ASP A 76 6.85 5.42 1.42
N ARG A 77 6.32 6.04 0.37
CA ARG A 77 5.07 6.82 0.47
C ARG A 77 3.88 5.94 0.84
N TRP A 78 3.69 4.82 0.14
CA TRP A 78 2.47 4.02 0.30
C TRP A 78 2.53 2.98 1.41
N MET A 79 3.68 2.35 1.64
CA MET A 79 3.89 1.48 2.81
C MET A 79 3.94 2.30 4.10
N GLY A 80 4.50 3.52 4.06
CA GLY A 80 4.49 4.44 5.20
C GLY A 80 3.08 4.80 5.65
N GLU A 81 2.13 4.96 4.73
CA GLU A 81 0.71 5.18 5.04
C GLU A 81 0.11 3.97 5.77
N VAL A 82 0.37 2.74 5.27
CA VAL A 82 -0.07 1.50 5.93
C VAL A 82 0.49 1.40 7.35
N VAL A 83 1.79 1.62 7.50
CA VAL A 83 2.47 1.57 8.80
C VAL A 83 1.89 2.59 9.78
N ALA A 84 1.64 3.82 9.34
CA ALA A 84 1.05 4.88 10.18
C ALA A 84 -0.36 4.51 10.66
N GLU A 85 -1.18 3.93 9.78
CA GLU A 85 -2.53 3.50 10.14
C GLU A 85 -2.54 2.30 11.09
N LEU A 86 -1.61 1.36 10.93
CA LEU A 86 -1.48 0.25 11.87
C LEU A 86 -0.94 0.71 13.22
N ALA A 87 -0.01 1.67 13.24
CA ALA A 87 0.49 2.23 14.48
C ALA A 87 -0.60 2.89 15.33
N ALA A 88 -1.57 3.52 14.67
CA ALA A 88 -2.71 4.14 15.35
C ALA A 88 -3.66 3.14 16.04
N GLU A 89 -3.59 1.84 15.70
CA GLU A 89 -4.39 0.80 16.35
C GLU A 89 -3.73 0.23 17.63
N ILE A 90 -2.46 0.56 17.88
CA ILE A 90 -1.77 0.14 19.11
C ILE A 90 -2.16 1.14 20.22
N PRO A 91 -2.78 0.66 21.32
CA PRO A 91 -3.14 1.55 22.41
C PRO A 91 -1.90 2.07 23.14
N ASP A 92 -2.00 3.28 23.70
CA ASP A 92 -0.94 3.90 24.50
C ASP A 92 -0.81 3.26 25.89
N ASP A 93 -1.84 2.53 26.34
CA ASP A 93 -1.91 1.82 27.62
C ASP A 93 -1.91 0.28 27.43
N GLU A 94 -1.92 -0.47 28.56
CA GLU A 94 -1.98 -1.93 28.56
C GLU A 94 -3.37 -2.45 28.12
N GLY A 95 -3.71 -2.25 26.84
CA GLY A 95 -4.92 -2.79 26.23
C GLY A 95 -4.90 -4.32 26.14
N ASP A 96 -6.09 -4.94 25.93
CA ASP A 96 -6.16 -6.39 25.72
C ASP A 96 -5.40 -6.81 24.45
N PRO A 97 -4.36 -7.70 24.58
CA PRO A 97 -3.55 -8.14 23.44
C PRO A 97 -4.38 -8.83 22.34
N LEU A 98 -5.46 -9.54 22.68
CA LEU A 98 -6.32 -10.20 21.69
C LEU A 98 -7.10 -9.18 20.88
N GLU A 99 -7.66 -8.19 21.54
CA GLU A 99 -8.39 -7.12 20.87
C GLU A 99 -7.44 -6.24 20.02
N THR A 100 -6.24 -5.99 20.53
CA THR A 100 -5.21 -5.28 19.75
C THR A 100 -4.83 -6.04 18.49
N LEU A 101 -4.56 -7.34 18.59
CA LEU A 101 -4.22 -8.17 17.43
C LEU A 101 -5.40 -8.25 16.45
N ARG A 102 -6.64 -8.35 16.95
CA ARG A 102 -7.86 -8.33 16.14
C ARG A 102 -7.98 -7.03 15.34
N ARG A 103 -7.84 -5.87 15.99
CA ARG A 103 -7.89 -4.56 15.34
C ARG A 103 -6.79 -4.42 14.28
N LEU A 104 -5.57 -4.85 14.59
CA LEU A 104 -4.46 -4.83 13.63
C LEU A 104 -4.75 -5.66 12.38
N ILE A 105 -5.33 -6.86 12.52
CA ILE A 105 -5.71 -7.71 11.39
C ILE A 105 -6.77 -7.03 10.53
N VAL A 106 -7.86 -6.58 11.16
CA VAL A 106 -8.97 -5.92 10.47
C VAL A 106 -8.48 -4.65 9.76
N ARG A 107 -7.72 -3.80 10.49
CA ARG A 107 -7.18 -2.56 9.92
C ARG A 107 -6.24 -2.81 8.74
N PHE A 108 -5.36 -3.81 8.86
CA PHE A 108 -4.44 -4.17 7.78
C PHE A 108 -5.19 -4.52 6.50
N ILE A 109 -6.24 -5.35 6.58
CA ILE A 109 -7.05 -5.76 5.42
C ILE A 109 -7.79 -4.55 4.83
N ASP A 110 -8.42 -3.72 5.67
CA ASP A 110 -9.14 -2.51 5.24
C ASP A 110 -8.22 -1.51 4.53
N VAL A 111 -7.00 -1.30 5.05
CA VAL A 111 -6.01 -0.40 4.45
C VAL A 111 -5.51 -0.92 3.11
N GLN A 112 -5.19 -2.22 3.05
CA GLN A 112 -4.72 -2.87 1.82
C GLN A 112 -5.77 -2.82 0.70
N ALA A 113 -7.04 -2.92 1.04
CA ALA A 113 -8.13 -2.88 0.07
C ALA A 113 -8.29 -1.50 -0.60
N ARG A 114 -7.91 -0.42 0.08
CA ARG A 114 -7.92 0.93 -0.50
C ARG A 114 -6.82 1.15 -1.54
N ARG A 115 -5.78 0.28 -1.55
CA ARG A 115 -4.63 0.36 -2.45
C ARG A 115 -4.25 -1.04 -2.99
N PRO A 116 -5.14 -1.65 -3.80
CA PRO A 116 -4.90 -3.00 -4.31
C PRO A 116 -3.62 -3.11 -5.15
N GLU A 117 -3.14 -1.98 -5.70
CA GLU A 117 -1.86 -1.92 -6.40
C GLU A 117 -0.68 -2.25 -5.48
N LEU A 118 -0.76 -1.86 -4.18
CA LEU A 118 0.30 -2.16 -3.22
C LEU A 118 0.38 -3.66 -2.94
N ALA A 119 -0.77 -4.32 -2.75
CA ALA A 119 -0.82 -5.78 -2.59
C ALA A 119 -0.24 -6.51 -3.81
N ARG A 120 -0.56 -6.05 -5.05
CA ARG A 120 0.00 -6.63 -6.28
C ARG A 120 1.50 -6.42 -6.38
N LEU A 121 2.00 -5.22 -6.07
CA LEU A 121 3.43 -4.95 -6.03
C LEU A 121 4.13 -5.88 -5.03
N MET A 122 3.56 -6.04 -3.83
CA MET A 122 4.08 -6.94 -2.81
C MET A 122 4.11 -8.41 -3.29
N ASN A 123 3.08 -8.88 -3.98
CA ASN A 123 3.05 -10.23 -4.55
C ASN A 123 4.19 -10.46 -5.56
N ILE A 124 4.52 -9.46 -6.38
CA ILE A 124 5.63 -9.54 -7.34
C ILE A 124 6.97 -9.56 -6.59
N GLU A 125 7.23 -8.57 -5.74
CA GLU A 125 8.54 -8.42 -5.08
C GLU A 125 8.82 -9.54 -4.09
N SER A 126 7.81 -10.08 -3.40
CA SER A 126 7.97 -11.18 -2.45
C SER A 126 8.27 -12.53 -3.10
N SER A 127 8.06 -12.67 -4.40
CA SER A 127 8.41 -13.88 -5.18
C SER A 127 9.85 -13.89 -5.68
N ILE A 128 10.60 -12.79 -5.52
CA ILE A 128 11.93 -12.61 -6.07
C ILE A 128 12.92 -12.35 -4.91
N ASP A 129 13.86 -13.27 -4.65
CA ASP A 129 14.93 -12.98 -3.70
C ASP A 129 15.87 -11.91 -4.26
N GLY A 130 15.86 -10.73 -3.62
CA GLY A 130 16.61 -9.60 -4.12
C GLY A 130 16.64 -8.40 -3.16
N PRO A 131 17.40 -7.36 -3.52
CA PRO A 131 17.59 -6.19 -2.65
C PRO A 131 16.29 -5.40 -2.40
N ARG A 132 15.32 -5.44 -3.31
CA ARG A 132 14.03 -4.76 -3.13
C ARG A 132 13.16 -5.49 -2.10
N LEU A 133 13.12 -6.82 -2.12
CA LEU A 133 12.44 -7.59 -1.08
C LEU A 133 13.07 -7.33 0.30
N ARG A 134 14.40 -7.34 0.38
CA ARG A 134 15.10 -7.02 1.64
C ARG A 134 14.78 -5.61 2.13
N TYR A 135 14.78 -4.61 1.24
CA TYR A 135 14.39 -3.26 1.59
C TYR A 135 12.96 -3.16 2.17
N LEU A 136 12.00 -3.85 1.53
CA LEU A 136 10.61 -3.91 2.01
C LEU A 136 10.52 -4.61 3.37
N PHE A 137 11.22 -5.72 3.52
CA PHE A 137 11.24 -6.48 4.77
C PHE A 137 11.86 -5.69 5.90
N ASP A 138 13.09 -5.19 5.73
CA ASP A 138 13.84 -4.53 6.79
C ASP A 138 13.14 -3.24 7.26
N LYS A 139 12.57 -2.49 6.33
CA LYS A 139 11.99 -1.18 6.64
C LYS A 139 10.54 -1.24 7.11
N PHE A 140 9.73 -2.15 6.54
CA PHE A 140 8.28 -2.14 6.77
C PHE A 140 7.74 -3.43 7.37
N ILE A 141 8.07 -4.60 6.79
CA ILE A 141 7.42 -5.85 7.16
C ILE A 141 7.97 -6.40 8.46
N GLY A 142 9.30 -6.48 8.59
CA GLY A 142 9.99 -7.09 9.74
C GLY A 142 9.61 -6.48 11.09
N PRO A 143 9.61 -5.14 11.24
CA PRO A 143 9.17 -4.50 12.48
C PRO A 143 7.74 -4.88 12.88
N TRP A 144 6.81 -4.91 11.92
CA TRP A 144 5.40 -5.29 12.17
C TRP A 144 5.22 -6.78 12.41
N ALA A 145 5.96 -7.62 11.69
CA ALA A 145 5.99 -9.05 11.95
C ALA A 145 6.45 -9.35 13.39
N ALA A 146 7.43 -8.60 13.90
CA ALA A 146 7.90 -8.74 15.28
C ALA A 146 6.84 -8.33 16.32
N VAL A 147 6.05 -7.26 16.06
CA VAL A 147 4.93 -6.87 16.91
C VAL A 147 3.88 -7.99 16.95
N GLY A 148 3.48 -8.49 15.79
CA GLY A 148 2.51 -9.59 15.70
C GLY A 148 3.01 -10.87 16.39
N ASP A 149 4.26 -11.26 16.18
CA ASP A 149 4.85 -12.45 16.80
C ASP A 149 4.87 -12.37 18.34
N ARG A 150 5.16 -11.18 18.90
CA ARG A 150 5.11 -10.94 20.34
C ARG A 150 3.69 -11.14 20.88
N LEU A 151 2.68 -10.51 20.27
CA LEU A 151 1.27 -10.63 20.68
C LEU A 151 0.78 -12.09 20.58
N ILE A 152 1.13 -12.79 19.49
CA ILE A 152 0.78 -14.20 19.29
C ILE A 152 1.39 -15.06 20.39
N LYS A 153 2.67 -14.92 20.70
CA LYS A 153 3.35 -15.69 21.75
C LYS A 153 2.71 -15.49 23.12
N GLU A 154 2.38 -14.24 23.46
CA GLU A 154 1.70 -13.90 24.69
C GLU A 154 0.31 -14.57 24.76
N LEU A 155 -0.49 -14.46 23.71
CA LEU A 155 -1.84 -15.03 23.64
C LEU A 155 -1.83 -16.56 23.65
N VAL A 156 -0.86 -17.20 22.99
CA VAL A 156 -0.69 -18.66 23.03
C VAL A 156 -0.29 -19.12 24.42
N ALA A 157 0.65 -18.43 25.09
CA ALA A 157 1.08 -18.76 26.45
C ALA A 157 -0.07 -18.60 27.46
N ALA A 158 -0.96 -17.63 27.25
CA ALA A 158 -2.17 -17.42 28.05
C ALA A 158 -3.33 -18.39 27.69
N GLY A 159 -3.15 -19.27 26.70
CA GLY A 159 -4.21 -20.20 26.24
C GLY A 159 -5.40 -19.51 25.56
N ARG A 160 -5.25 -18.27 25.10
CA ARG A 160 -6.33 -17.48 24.50
C ARG A 160 -6.51 -17.74 23.00
N ILE A 161 -5.46 -18.14 22.31
CA ILE A 161 -5.49 -18.59 20.92
C ILE A 161 -4.70 -19.90 20.77
N ARG A 162 -5.01 -20.66 19.72
CA ARG A 162 -4.24 -21.87 19.39
C ARG A 162 -2.87 -21.51 18.84
N ALA A 163 -1.87 -22.36 19.13
CA ALA A 163 -0.57 -22.24 18.50
C ALA A 163 -0.67 -22.57 17.00
N LEU A 164 0.00 -21.76 16.18
CA LEU A 164 0.12 -21.96 14.74
C LEU A 164 1.59 -22.10 14.36
N PRO A 165 1.92 -22.81 13.27
CA PRO A 165 3.28 -22.81 12.74
C PRO A 165 3.76 -21.38 12.43
N PRO A 166 5.08 -21.11 12.55
CA PRO A 166 5.64 -19.80 12.26
C PRO A 166 5.23 -19.28 10.87
N GLY A 167 4.88 -18.00 10.78
CA GLY A 167 4.46 -17.35 9.54
C GLY A 167 3.03 -17.65 9.08
N THR A 168 2.37 -18.70 9.62
CA THR A 168 1.01 -19.07 9.16
C THR A 168 0.03 -17.91 9.26
N LEU A 169 -0.03 -17.24 10.42
CA LEU A 169 -0.92 -16.10 10.61
C LEU A 169 -0.59 -14.97 9.62
N PHE A 170 0.70 -14.66 9.46
CA PHE A 170 1.15 -13.63 8.52
C PHE A 170 0.65 -13.94 7.09
N PHE A 171 0.88 -15.15 6.59
CA PHE A 171 0.46 -15.52 5.24
C PHE A 171 -1.07 -15.54 5.07
N LEU A 172 -1.81 -16.01 6.06
CA LEU A 172 -3.27 -15.99 6.00
C LEU A 172 -3.83 -14.57 5.95
N VAL A 173 -3.27 -13.66 6.74
CA VAL A 173 -3.73 -12.26 6.78
C VAL A 173 -3.25 -11.49 5.56
N ALA A 174 -1.94 -11.56 5.22
CA ALA A 174 -1.36 -10.74 4.18
C ALA A 174 -1.79 -11.17 2.77
N TYR A 175 -1.98 -12.45 2.54
CA TYR A 175 -2.35 -12.97 1.21
C TYR A 175 -3.80 -13.45 1.14
N GLY A 176 -4.30 -14.10 2.17
CA GLY A 176 -5.71 -14.51 2.26
C GLY A 176 -6.64 -13.32 2.48
N GLY A 177 -6.36 -12.50 3.50
CA GLY A 177 -7.19 -11.36 3.85
C GLY A 177 -7.21 -10.27 2.77
N ALA A 178 -6.04 -9.90 2.23
CA ALA A 178 -5.94 -8.85 1.20
C ALA A 178 -6.29 -9.35 -0.22
N GLY A 179 -6.34 -10.66 -0.44
CA GLY A 179 -6.50 -11.28 -1.77
C GLY A 179 -7.79 -10.88 -2.47
N MET A 180 -8.89 -10.76 -1.75
CA MET A 180 -10.21 -10.40 -2.31
C MET A 180 -10.16 -9.04 -3.03
N ALA A 181 -9.64 -8.01 -2.38
CA ALA A 181 -9.54 -6.68 -2.96
C ALA A 181 -8.44 -6.56 -4.02
N ALA A 182 -7.38 -7.39 -3.94
CA ALA A 182 -6.30 -7.41 -4.93
C ALA A 182 -6.74 -8.02 -6.27
N HIS A 183 -7.76 -8.92 -6.26
CA HIS A 183 -8.23 -9.67 -7.44
C HIS A 183 -9.75 -9.56 -7.67
N PRO A 184 -10.31 -8.33 -7.87
CA PRO A 184 -11.76 -8.13 -7.94
C PRO A 184 -12.48 -8.99 -9.00
N PRO A 185 -11.94 -9.19 -10.22
CA PRO A 185 -12.61 -10.05 -11.19
C PRO A 185 -12.76 -11.50 -10.71
N PHE A 186 -11.72 -12.06 -10.10
CA PHE A 186 -11.75 -13.41 -9.56
C PHE A 186 -12.69 -13.52 -8.35
N ALA A 187 -12.66 -12.54 -7.44
CA ALA A 187 -13.57 -12.49 -6.30
C ALA A 187 -15.06 -12.53 -6.73
N LYS A 188 -15.41 -11.79 -7.79
CA LYS A 188 -16.77 -11.86 -8.38
C LYS A 188 -17.12 -13.25 -8.92
N MET A 189 -16.17 -13.94 -9.55
CA MET A 189 -16.37 -15.30 -10.08
C MET A 189 -16.66 -16.33 -8.99
N VAL A 190 -16.08 -16.14 -7.79
CA VAL A 190 -16.33 -17.01 -6.63
C VAL A 190 -17.48 -16.54 -5.73
N GLY A 191 -18.29 -15.59 -6.23
CA GLY A 191 -19.56 -15.21 -5.60
C GLY A 191 -19.54 -13.95 -4.74
N VAL A 192 -18.43 -13.19 -4.68
CA VAL A 192 -18.41 -11.90 -3.99
C VAL A 192 -19.15 -10.87 -4.83
N ALA A 193 -20.23 -10.28 -4.29
CA ALA A 193 -21.10 -9.37 -5.03
C ALA A 193 -20.35 -8.11 -5.49
N ASP A 194 -19.70 -7.41 -4.56
CA ASP A 194 -18.83 -6.27 -4.84
C ASP A 194 -17.55 -6.32 -3.96
N PRO A 195 -16.44 -6.81 -4.52
CA PRO A 195 -15.18 -6.89 -3.81
C PRO A 195 -14.48 -5.52 -3.60
N THR A 196 -15.09 -4.44 -4.05
CA THR A 196 -14.61 -3.07 -3.85
C THR A 196 -15.46 -2.27 -2.86
N ASP A 197 -16.59 -2.82 -2.41
CA ASP A 197 -17.43 -2.21 -1.39
C ASP A 197 -16.73 -2.27 -0.02
N PRO A 198 -16.50 -1.12 0.66
CA PRO A 198 -15.88 -1.09 1.98
C PRO A 198 -16.58 -1.95 3.02
N ALA A 199 -17.93 -2.07 2.98
CA ALA A 199 -18.67 -2.90 3.92
C ALA A 199 -18.42 -4.40 3.71
N VAL A 200 -18.32 -4.84 2.45
CA VAL A 200 -17.98 -6.22 2.08
C VAL A 200 -16.55 -6.55 2.50
N ILE A 201 -15.61 -5.63 2.26
CA ILE A 201 -14.21 -5.77 2.67
C ILE A 201 -14.09 -5.87 4.18
N HIS A 202 -14.74 -4.97 4.91
CA HIS A 202 -14.70 -4.97 6.38
C HIS A 202 -15.30 -6.24 6.98
N ALA A 203 -16.44 -6.71 6.46
CA ALA A 203 -17.05 -7.97 6.89
C ALA A 203 -16.10 -9.16 6.64
N HIS A 204 -15.40 -9.17 5.50
CA HIS A 204 -14.37 -10.17 5.22
C HIS A 204 -13.19 -10.08 6.20
N ALA A 205 -12.72 -8.87 6.51
CA ALA A 205 -11.62 -8.64 7.45
C ALA A 205 -11.95 -9.16 8.85
N VAL A 206 -13.17 -8.89 9.33
CA VAL A 206 -13.69 -9.42 10.60
C VAL A 206 -13.74 -10.94 10.58
N ALA A 207 -14.28 -11.55 9.52
CA ALA A 207 -14.36 -13.00 9.39
C ALA A 207 -12.96 -13.66 9.37
N VAL A 208 -11.98 -13.07 8.71
CA VAL A 208 -10.58 -13.53 8.72
C VAL A 208 -10.01 -13.45 10.14
N ALA A 209 -10.21 -12.33 10.85
CA ALA A 209 -9.73 -12.19 12.22
C ALA A 209 -10.35 -13.25 13.15
N ASP A 210 -11.65 -13.49 13.04
CA ASP A 210 -12.35 -14.52 13.84
C ASP A 210 -11.81 -15.92 13.56
N LEU A 211 -11.56 -16.27 12.31
CA LEU A 211 -11.03 -17.58 11.93
C LEU A 211 -9.61 -17.83 12.44
N VAL A 212 -8.74 -16.81 12.40
CA VAL A 212 -7.32 -16.99 12.77
C VAL A 212 -7.09 -16.84 14.28
N LEU A 213 -7.95 -16.11 15.00
CA LEU A 213 -7.85 -15.89 16.43
C LEU A 213 -8.72 -16.89 17.24
N THR A 214 -8.94 -18.08 16.70
CA THR A 214 -9.75 -19.11 17.33
C THR A 214 -9.09 -19.63 18.62
N PRO A 215 -9.82 -19.77 19.74
CA PRO A 215 -9.33 -20.42 20.96
C PRO A 215 -8.87 -21.87 20.72
N PRO A 216 -7.99 -22.42 21.59
CA PRO A 216 -7.67 -23.83 21.55
C PRO A 216 -8.96 -24.69 21.67
N SER A 217 -9.05 -25.77 20.89
CA SER A 217 -10.15 -26.72 21.05
C SER A 217 -10.09 -27.32 22.44
N THR A 218 -11.16 -27.24 23.20
CA THR A 218 -11.34 -28.01 24.46
C THR A 218 -11.31 -29.49 24.06
N GLN A 219 -10.20 -30.18 24.29
CA GLN A 219 -10.21 -31.64 24.20
C GLN A 219 -11.09 -32.15 25.34
N THR A 220 -12.24 -32.67 24.95
CA THR A 220 -13.12 -33.45 25.85
C THR A 220 -12.61 -34.86 25.95
#